data_8427bd54906f25791b4609437adccc8c
#
_entry.id   8427bd54906f25791b4609437adccc8c
#
_cell.length_a   1.000
_cell.length_b   1.000
_cell.length_c   1.000
_cell.angle_alpha   90.00
_cell.angle_beta   90.00
_cell.angle_gamma   90.00
#
_symmetry.space_group_name_H-M   'P 1'
#
loop_
_entity.id
_entity.type
_entity.pdbx_description
1 polymer ?
#
loop_
_entity_poly.entity_id
_entity_poly.type
_entity_poly.pdbx_seq_one_letter_code
_entity_poly.pdbx_strand_id
1 'polypeptide(L)'
;MIEKLDWVHPRLEEVGMLLSDPEVVKDQKRWQQLVREHARLEPLDAAVTALKNKLMDLDAAREMLQDPDMAEMAKEEITGLDAEIAEMEAELRLALIPPDPNAERNAVMEIRSGAGGEEAALFAAELQRMYMRYAERRGWKCELVDVSPTELGGIKEAVFEINGDGAFSRLRYESGVHRVQRVPVTESNGKRQTSTATVAVMPEAQEVDVQIDPGDLRIDTYRASGHGGQYINRTDSAVRITHLPTGVVVTCQDEKSQLKNKEKAMKVLRSRLYERALEAQHAQESEERRTQVGTGDRSERIRTYNFYEGRVTDHRIGKTIYSLETFLDGDIDEIVDALELSDRQAKLKAMGIAGEAHL
;
A
#
# COMPACT_ATOMS: atom_id res chain seq x y z
N MET A 1 -21.54 -14.58 11.86
CA MET A 1 -20.63 -13.43 11.63
C MET A 1 -20.59 -12.49 12.83
N ILE A 2 -21.73 -12.13 13.40
CA ILE A 2 -21.87 -11.11 14.47
C ILE A 2 -21.04 -11.39 15.73
N GLU A 3 -21.02 -12.62 16.24
CA GLU A 3 -20.21 -12.99 17.42
C GLU A 3 -18.72 -12.63 17.29
N LYS A 4 -18.21 -12.60 16.04
CA LYS A 4 -16.81 -12.18 15.77
C LYS A 4 -16.61 -10.67 15.77
N LEU A 5 -17.69 -9.88 15.86
CA LEU A 5 -17.69 -8.42 15.82
C LEU A 5 -17.99 -7.78 17.16
N ASP A 6 -18.26 -8.59 18.20
CA ASP A 6 -18.59 -8.09 19.54
C ASP A 6 -17.46 -7.29 20.19
N TRP A 7 -16.24 -7.36 19.62
CA TRP A 7 -15.11 -6.56 20.05
C TRP A 7 -15.17 -5.09 19.58
N VAL A 8 -15.99 -4.76 18.56
CA VAL A 8 -16.01 -3.43 17.92
C VAL A 8 -16.48 -2.37 18.91
N HIS A 9 -17.63 -2.60 19.56
CA HIS A 9 -18.20 -1.65 20.51
C HIS A 9 -17.28 -1.37 21.71
N PRO A 10 -16.79 -2.38 22.46
CA PRO A 10 -15.85 -2.16 23.55
C PRO A 10 -14.56 -1.43 23.11
N ARG A 11 -14.09 -1.72 21.90
CA ARG A 11 -12.89 -1.04 21.40
C ARG A 11 -13.15 0.41 21.02
N LEU A 12 -14.33 0.73 20.46
CA LEU A 12 -14.73 2.11 20.19
C LEU A 12 -14.80 2.93 21.50
N GLU A 13 -15.40 2.37 22.55
CA GLU A 13 -15.44 3.02 23.87
C GLU A 13 -14.03 3.23 24.45
N GLU A 14 -13.18 2.21 24.40
CA GLU A 14 -11.80 2.31 24.87
C GLU A 14 -11.01 3.41 24.13
N VAL A 15 -11.10 3.47 22.80
CA VAL A 15 -10.45 4.49 22.00
C VAL A 15 -11.02 5.88 22.32
N GLY A 16 -12.33 6.01 22.52
CA GLY A 16 -12.98 7.25 22.95
C GLY A 16 -12.46 7.75 24.31
N MET A 17 -12.26 6.85 25.27
CA MET A 17 -11.64 7.20 26.56
C MET A 17 -10.18 7.64 26.40
N LEU A 18 -9.39 6.90 25.61
CA LEU A 18 -7.98 7.23 25.36
C LEU A 18 -7.81 8.59 24.67
N LEU A 19 -8.70 8.97 23.76
CA LEU A 19 -8.67 10.28 23.09
C LEU A 19 -8.90 11.44 24.08
N SER A 20 -9.54 11.18 25.20
CA SER A 20 -9.79 12.15 26.28
C SER A 20 -8.69 12.20 27.33
N ASP A 21 -7.68 11.29 27.26
CA ASP A 21 -6.58 11.24 28.22
C ASP A 21 -5.55 12.36 27.92
N PRO A 22 -5.26 13.27 28.91
CA PRO A 22 -4.29 14.33 28.73
C PRO A 22 -2.87 13.85 28.35
N GLU A 23 -2.46 12.65 28.78
CA GLU A 23 -1.16 12.10 28.43
C GLU A 23 -1.10 11.65 26.97
N VAL A 24 -2.19 11.11 26.43
CA VAL A 24 -2.30 10.72 25.01
C VAL A 24 -2.35 11.95 24.11
N VAL A 25 -3.04 13.03 24.55
CA VAL A 25 -3.12 14.30 23.79
C VAL A 25 -1.74 14.96 23.63
N LYS A 26 -0.83 14.75 24.57
CA LYS A 26 0.57 15.24 24.47
C LYS A 26 1.39 14.50 23.40
N ASP A 27 1.07 13.24 23.13
CA ASP A 27 1.69 12.44 22.06
C ASP A 27 0.88 12.57 20.77
N GLN A 28 1.24 13.56 19.95
CA GLN A 28 0.54 13.90 18.71
C GLN A 28 0.43 12.71 17.73
N LYS A 29 1.46 11.84 17.65
CA LYS A 29 1.43 10.67 16.76
C LYS A 29 0.42 9.64 17.23
N ARG A 30 0.45 9.31 18.52
CA ARG A 30 -0.49 8.38 19.15
C ARG A 30 -1.92 8.90 19.08
N TRP A 31 -2.11 10.19 19.34
CA TRP A 31 -3.42 10.83 19.24
C TRP A 31 -3.99 10.75 17.82
N GLN A 32 -3.19 11.07 16.78
CA GLN A 32 -3.61 10.95 15.39
C GLN A 32 -3.97 9.51 15.00
N GLN A 33 -3.23 8.52 15.47
CA GLN A 33 -3.55 7.11 15.23
C GLN A 33 -4.89 6.73 15.84
N LEU A 34 -5.15 7.14 17.09
CA LEU A 34 -6.42 6.89 17.78
C LEU A 34 -7.59 7.61 17.14
N VAL A 35 -7.40 8.84 16.66
CA VAL A 35 -8.45 9.57 15.90
C VAL A 35 -8.82 8.81 14.62
N ARG A 36 -7.85 8.31 13.87
CA ARG A 36 -8.11 7.51 12.68
C ARG A 36 -8.80 6.18 13.02
N GLU A 37 -8.38 5.54 14.11
CA GLU A 37 -9.02 4.31 14.60
C GLU A 37 -10.46 4.56 15.00
N HIS A 38 -10.75 5.64 15.75
CA HIS A 38 -12.09 6.06 16.14
C HIS A 38 -13.00 6.29 14.93
N ALA A 39 -12.53 7.13 13.98
CA ALA A 39 -13.27 7.45 12.75
C ALA A 39 -13.62 6.20 11.90
N ARG A 40 -12.82 5.14 12.02
CA ARG A 40 -13.09 3.85 11.37
C ARG A 40 -14.08 3.00 12.16
N LEU A 41 -13.95 2.97 13.49
CA LEU A 41 -14.77 2.11 14.34
C LEU A 41 -16.20 2.62 14.49
N GLU A 42 -16.40 3.93 14.47
CA GLU A 42 -17.73 4.55 14.68
C GLU A 42 -18.77 4.09 13.62
N PRO A 43 -18.51 4.21 12.29
CA PRO A 43 -19.46 3.70 11.29
C PRO A 43 -19.61 2.17 11.33
N LEU A 44 -18.54 1.45 11.71
CA LEU A 44 -18.56 0.00 11.84
C LEU A 44 -19.46 -0.44 13.00
N ASP A 45 -19.36 0.21 14.15
CA ASP A 45 -20.22 -0.05 15.33
C ASP A 45 -21.69 0.23 15.04
N ALA A 46 -21.97 1.35 14.34
CA ALA A 46 -23.32 1.68 13.90
C ALA A 46 -23.90 0.60 12.97
N ALA A 47 -23.11 0.09 12.01
CA ALA A 47 -23.53 -0.96 11.09
C ALA A 47 -23.75 -2.30 11.81
N VAL A 48 -22.87 -2.68 12.76
CA VAL A 48 -23.04 -3.89 13.58
C VAL A 48 -24.30 -3.80 14.43
N THR A 49 -24.56 -2.64 15.03
CA THR A 49 -25.76 -2.42 15.85
C THR A 49 -27.02 -2.48 15.01
N ALA A 50 -27.04 -1.86 13.83
CA ALA A 50 -28.17 -1.92 12.91
C ALA A 50 -28.47 -3.36 12.47
N LEU A 51 -27.42 -4.14 12.14
CA LEU A 51 -27.57 -5.55 11.78
C LEU A 51 -28.10 -6.39 12.93
N LYS A 52 -27.66 -6.16 14.18
CA LYS A 52 -28.20 -6.84 15.37
C LYS A 52 -29.69 -6.56 15.54
N ASN A 53 -30.11 -5.31 15.36
CA ASN A 53 -31.52 -4.95 15.45
C ASN A 53 -32.37 -5.67 14.38
N LYS A 54 -31.89 -5.70 13.13
CA LYS A 54 -32.59 -6.41 12.03
C LYS A 54 -32.71 -7.93 12.27
N LEU A 55 -31.71 -8.54 12.90
CA LEU A 55 -31.79 -9.95 13.28
C LEU A 55 -32.81 -10.19 14.40
N MET A 56 -32.90 -9.25 15.34
CA MET A 56 -33.96 -9.33 16.37
C MET A 56 -35.35 -9.19 15.74
N ASP A 57 -35.52 -8.27 14.75
CA ASP A 57 -36.79 -8.12 14.03
C ASP A 57 -37.12 -9.42 13.25
N LEU A 58 -36.12 -10.05 12.64
CA LEU A 58 -36.29 -11.32 11.92
C LEU A 58 -36.71 -12.47 12.87
N ASP A 59 -36.12 -12.54 14.06
CA ASP A 59 -36.52 -13.55 15.06
C ASP A 59 -37.93 -13.29 15.56
N ALA A 60 -38.32 -12.04 15.79
CA ALA A 60 -39.70 -11.67 16.13
C ALA A 60 -40.70 -12.03 15.02
N ALA A 61 -40.37 -11.76 13.75
CA ALA A 61 -41.19 -12.16 12.61
C ALA A 61 -41.33 -13.68 12.49
N ARG A 62 -40.29 -14.43 12.83
CA ARG A 62 -40.35 -15.90 12.88
C ARG A 62 -41.25 -16.44 13.99
N GLU A 63 -41.31 -15.79 15.15
CA GLU A 63 -42.25 -16.11 16.19
C GLU A 63 -43.70 -15.88 15.76
N MET A 64 -43.99 -14.81 15.00
CA MET A 64 -45.30 -14.51 14.44
C MET A 64 -45.80 -15.56 13.45
N LEU A 65 -44.93 -16.35 12.82
CA LEU A 65 -45.31 -17.48 11.96
C LEU A 65 -46.15 -18.55 12.70
N GLN A 66 -46.08 -18.61 14.03
CA GLN A 66 -46.84 -19.60 14.84
C GLN A 66 -48.30 -19.21 14.95
N ASP A 67 -48.66 -17.96 14.69
CA ASP A 67 -50.03 -17.48 14.66
C ASP A 67 -50.61 -17.61 13.23
N PRO A 68 -51.67 -18.44 13.05
CA PRO A 68 -52.28 -18.64 11.74
C PRO A 68 -52.80 -17.35 11.07
N ASP A 69 -53.26 -16.39 11.89
CA ASP A 69 -53.81 -15.12 11.40
C ASP A 69 -52.72 -14.14 10.94
N MET A 70 -51.49 -14.32 11.40
CA MET A 70 -50.33 -13.47 11.07
C MET A 70 -49.35 -14.13 10.08
N ALA A 71 -49.52 -15.42 9.81
CA ALA A 71 -48.52 -16.23 9.08
C ALA A 71 -48.19 -15.72 7.67
N GLU A 72 -49.17 -15.21 6.93
CA GLU A 72 -48.92 -14.69 5.56
C GLU A 72 -48.13 -13.38 5.60
N MET A 73 -48.48 -12.46 6.49
CA MET A 73 -47.78 -11.19 6.67
C MET A 73 -46.33 -11.42 7.18
N ALA A 74 -46.18 -12.33 8.15
CA ALA A 74 -44.87 -12.70 8.68
C ALA A 74 -43.94 -13.31 7.59
N LYS A 75 -44.44 -14.08 6.63
CA LYS A 75 -43.65 -14.62 5.51
C LYS A 75 -43.12 -13.52 4.58
N GLU A 76 -43.95 -12.52 4.27
CA GLU A 76 -43.54 -11.40 3.43
C GLU A 76 -42.44 -10.58 4.14
N GLU A 77 -42.66 -10.30 5.44
CA GLU A 77 -41.73 -9.57 6.27
C GLU A 77 -40.39 -10.30 6.42
N ILE A 78 -40.38 -11.62 6.70
CA ILE A 78 -39.17 -12.45 6.75
C ILE A 78 -38.40 -12.38 5.42
N THR A 79 -39.11 -12.47 4.28
CA THR A 79 -38.45 -12.40 2.98
C THR A 79 -37.76 -11.05 2.75
N GLY A 80 -38.40 -9.96 3.17
CA GLY A 80 -37.82 -8.61 3.11
C GLY A 80 -36.61 -8.46 4.02
N LEU A 81 -36.74 -8.90 5.29
CA LEU A 81 -35.66 -8.84 6.28
C LEU A 81 -34.45 -9.71 5.90
N ASP A 82 -34.67 -10.91 5.36
CA ASP A 82 -33.58 -11.78 4.91
C ASP A 82 -32.77 -11.11 3.79
N ALA A 83 -33.43 -10.41 2.85
CA ALA A 83 -32.76 -9.67 1.79
C ALA A 83 -31.97 -8.47 2.34
N GLU A 84 -32.55 -7.65 3.21
CA GLU A 84 -31.89 -6.52 3.86
C GLU A 84 -30.67 -6.97 4.70
N ILE A 85 -30.83 -8.04 5.49
CA ILE A 85 -29.75 -8.61 6.29
C ILE A 85 -28.61 -9.09 5.41
N ALA A 86 -28.89 -9.75 4.28
CA ALA A 86 -27.86 -10.22 3.37
C ALA A 86 -27.07 -9.06 2.76
N GLU A 87 -27.73 -7.95 2.40
CA GLU A 87 -27.08 -6.74 1.90
C GLU A 87 -26.22 -6.08 2.98
N MET A 88 -26.77 -5.87 4.21
CA MET A 88 -26.04 -5.33 5.32
C MET A 88 -24.81 -6.17 5.72
N GLU A 89 -24.94 -7.50 5.68
CA GLU A 89 -23.82 -8.41 5.92
C GLU A 89 -22.72 -8.27 4.85
N ALA A 90 -23.09 -8.09 3.58
CA ALA A 90 -22.13 -7.89 2.51
C ALA A 90 -21.38 -6.56 2.68
N GLU A 91 -22.08 -5.48 2.97
CA GLU A 91 -21.48 -4.17 3.25
C GLU A 91 -20.56 -4.21 4.48
N LEU A 92 -21.02 -4.83 5.56
CA LEU A 92 -20.25 -4.95 6.78
C LEU A 92 -18.96 -5.76 6.58
N ARG A 93 -19.00 -6.83 5.77
CA ARG A 93 -17.79 -7.59 5.39
C ARG A 93 -16.77 -6.70 4.70
N LEU A 94 -17.19 -5.83 3.79
CA LEU A 94 -16.31 -4.90 3.11
C LEU A 94 -15.72 -3.86 4.06
N ALA A 95 -16.51 -3.32 4.98
CA ALA A 95 -16.07 -2.35 5.97
C ALA A 95 -15.06 -2.89 6.99
N LEU A 96 -15.04 -4.21 7.20
CA LEU A 96 -14.08 -4.88 8.09
C LEU A 96 -12.66 -4.97 7.54
N ILE A 97 -12.48 -4.84 6.22
CA ILE A 97 -11.15 -4.88 5.61
C ILE A 97 -10.39 -3.63 6.05
N PRO A 98 -9.20 -3.79 6.72
CA PRO A 98 -8.41 -2.63 7.09
C PRO A 98 -8.05 -1.82 5.84
N PRO A 99 -8.21 -0.48 5.87
CA PRO A 99 -7.77 0.35 4.77
C PRO A 99 -6.25 0.21 4.60
N ASP A 100 -5.81 0.12 3.36
CA ASP A 100 -4.38 0.17 3.05
C ASP A 100 -3.87 1.59 3.38
N PRO A 101 -2.84 1.74 4.24
CA PRO A 101 -2.31 3.06 4.60
C PRO A 101 -1.75 3.82 3.38
N ASN A 102 -1.46 3.12 2.30
CA ASN A 102 -0.96 3.69 1.06
C ASN A 102 -2.05 3.90 0.00
N ALA A 103 -3.32 3.54 0.28
CA ALA A 103 -4.38 3.55 -0.73
C ALA A 103 -4.58 4.91 -1.42
N GLU A 104 -4.47 6.00 -0.67
CA GLU A 104 -4.65 7.37 -1.15
C GLU A 104 -3.38 8.00 -1.76
N ARG A 105 -2.26 7.26 -1.76
CA ARG A 105 -0.98 7.78 -2.26
C ARG A 105 -0.91 7.74 -3.78
N ASN A 106 -0.08 8.61 -4.33
CA ASN A 106 0.33 8.55 -5.72
C ASN A 106 1.13 7.26 -5.98
N ALA A 107 1.18 6.83 -7.24
CA ALA A 107 1.90 5.65 -7.65
C ALA A 107 3.16 6.02 -8.44
N VAL A 108 4.28 5.39 -8.09
CA VAL A 108 5.50 5.39 -8.91
C VAL A 108 5.55 4.06 -9.65
N MET A 109 5.52 4.11 -10.97
CA MET A 109 5.58 2.94 -11.83
C MET A 109 6.94 2.82 -12.49
N GLU A 110 7.51 1.63 -12.45
CA GLU A 110 8.75 1.27 -13.12
C GLU A 110 8.49 0.12 -14.06
N ILE A 111 8.82 0.31 -15.34
CA ILE A 111 8.69 -0.71 -16.38
C ILE A 111 10.08 -1.02 -16.92
N ARG A 112 10.43 -2.31 -16.96
CA ARG A 112 11.68 -2.77 -17.53
C ARG A 112 11.44 -3.84 -18.59
N SER A 113 12.19 -3.79 -19.67
CA SER A 113 12.23 -4.87 -20.65
C SER A 113 12.85 -6.13 -20.01
N GLY A 114 12.17 -7.27 -20.17
CA GLY A 114 12.63 -8.56 -19.66
C GLY A 114 13.27 -9.44 -20.77
N ALA A 115 12.91 -10.72 -20.77
CA ALA A 115 13.41 -11.66 -21.77
C ALA A 115 12.78 -11.41 -23.15
N GLY A 116 13.59 -11.20 -24.20
CA GLY A 116 13.13 -11.04 -25.57
C GLY A 116 13.87 -9.97 -26.39
N GLY A 117 14.91 -9.36 -25.80
CA GLY A 117 15.71 -8.36 -26.49
C GLY A 117 14.91 -7.13 -26.91
N GLU A 118 15.06 -6.68 -28.16
CA GLU A 118 14.40 -5.49 -28.69
C GLU A 118 12.87 -5.59 -28.66
N GLU A 119 12.32 -6.79 -28.89
CA GLU A 119 10.88 -7.02 -28.81
C GLU A 119 10.32 -6.81 -27.39
N ALA A 120 11.09 -7.18 -26.36
CA ALA A 120 10.74 -6.90 -24.99
C ALA A 120 10.74 -5.38 -24.70
N ALA A 121 11.67 -4.64 -25.31
CA ALA A 121 11.74 -3.19 -25.19
C ALA A 121 10.56 -2.48 -25.88
N LEU A 122 10.17 -2.94 -27.07
CA LEU A 122 8.96 -2.46 -27.76
C LEU A 122 7.70 -2.73 -26.95
N PHE A 123 7.59 -3.92 -26.37
CA PHE A 123 6.46 -4.26 -25.50
C PHE A 123 6.44 -3.41 -24.21
N ALA A 124 7.59 -3.12 -23.63
CA ALA A 124 7.68 -2.22 -22.47
C ALA A 124 7.16 -0.80 -22.81
N ALA A 125 7.45 -0.29 -24.00
CA ALA A 125 6.93 0.98 -24.49
C ALA A 125 5.40 0.95 -24.69
N GLU A 126 4.84 -0.17 -25.15
CA GLU A 126 3.40 -0.34 -25.25
C GLU A 126 2.71 -0.37 -23.89
N LEU A 127 3.30 -1.05 -22.90
CA LEU A 127 2.78 -1.04 -21.52
C LEU A 127 2.83 0.36 -20.90
N GLN A 128 3.93 1.10 -21.09
CA GLN A 128 4.00 2.49 -20.64
C GLN A 128 2.85 3.32 -21.24
N ARG A 129 2.66 3.25 -22.56
CA ARG A 129 1.57 3.95 -23.23
C ARG A 129 0.20 3.55 -22.68
N MET A 130 -0.03 2.26 -22.44
CA MET A 130 -1.26 1.73 -21.87
C MET A 130 -1.57 2.37 -20.51
N TYR A 131 -0.58 2.42 -19.59
CA TYR A 131 -0.79 3.00 -18.27
C TYR A 131 -0.95 4.53 -18.32
N MET A 132 -0.24 5.21 -19.22
CA MET A 132 -0.45 6.65 -19.44
C MET A 132 -1.86 6.94 -19.94
N ARG A 133 -2.38 6.14 -20.89
CA ARG A 133 -3.77 6.25 -21.37
C ARG A 133 -4.78 5.94 -20.27
N TYR A 134 -4.51 4.95 -19.45
CA TYR A 134 -5.34 4.66 -18.28
C TYR A 134 -5.39 5.84 -17.32
N ALA A 135 -4.25 6.43 -17.00
CA ALA A 135 -4.18 7.62 -16.14
C ALA A 135 -4.98 8.80 -16.75
N GLU A 136 -4.85 9.05 -18.06
CA GLU A 136 -5.63 10.07 -18.76
C GLU A 136 -7.15 9.83 -18.63
N ARG A 137 -7.62 8.59 -18.83
CA ARG A 137 -9.03 8.22 -18.69
C ARG A 137 -9.58 8.44 -17.28
N ARG A 138 -8.72 8.24 -16.27
CA ARG A 138 -9.05 8.48 -14.86
C ARG A 138 -8.94 9.95 -14.44
N GLY A 139 -8.43 10.82 -15.31
CA GLY A 139 -8.15 12.23 -14.98
C GLY A 139 -6.94 12.39 -14.06
N TRP A 140 -6.07 11.39 -13.99
CA TRP A 140 -4.83 11.44 -13.22
C TRP A 140 -3.71 12.10 -14.02
N LYS A 141 -2.81 12.79 -13.34
CA LYS A 141 -1.65 13.41 -13.96
C LYS A 141 -0.49 12.41 -14.01
N CYS A 142 0.11 12.25 -15.18
CA CYS A 142 1.27 11.40 -15.37
C CYS A 142 2.51 12.26 -15.63
N GLU A 143 3.59 12.02 -14.87
CA GLU A 143 4.88 12.71 -15.00
C GLU A 143 5.98 11.69 -15.26
N LEU A 144 6.72 11.88 -16.36
CA LEU A 144 7.86 11.04 -16.69
C LEU A 144 9.07 11.46 -15.85
N VAL A 145 9.61 10.53 -15.06
CA VAL A 145 10.78 10.77 -14.20
C VAL A 145 12.06 10.42 -14.93
N ASP A 146 12.12 9.23 -15.53
CA ASP A 146 13.29 8.75 -16.28
C ASP A 146 12.87 7.77 -17.37
N VAL A 147 13.63 7.76 -18.48
CA VAL A 147 13.42 6.81 -19.57
C VAL A 147 14.74 6.48 -20.26
N SER A 148 14.96 5.19 -20.50
CA SER A 148 16.07 4.66 -21.28
C SER A 148 15.54 4.06 -22.59
N PRO A 149 15.46 4.84 -23.69
CA PRO A 149 14.93 4.37 -24.97
C PRO A 149 15.91 3.45 -25.70
N THR A 150 15.37 2.66 -26.66
CA THR A 150 16.20 1.91 -27.64
C THR A 150 16.12 2.58 -29.00
N GLU A 151 17.03 2.17 -29.91
CA GLU A 151 17.13 2.74 -31.27
C GLU A 151 15.87 2.52 -32.12
N LEU A 152 15.13 1.43 -31.86
CA LEU A 152 13.91 1.08 -32.59
C LEU A 152 12.61 1.60 -31.90
N GLY A 153 12.73 2.53 -30.96
CA GLY A 153 11.58 3.13 -30.29
C GLY A 153 11.02 2.30 -29.13
N GLY A 154 11.74 1.26 -28.70
CA GLY A 154 11.45 0.53 -27.47
C GLY A 154 12.00 1.24 -26.24
N ILE A 155 11.76 0.67 -25.06
CA ILE A 155 12.21 1.18 -23.78
C ILE A 155 12.89 0.06 -22.99
N LYS A 156 14.16 0.29 -22.57
CA LYS A 156 14.83 -0.62 -21.64
C LYS A 156 14.29 -0.48 -20.25
N GLU A 157 14.09 0.77 -19.83
CA GLU A 157 13.55 1.13 -18.54
C GLU A 157 12.78 2.45 -18.64
N ALA A 158 11.65 2.56 -17.96
CA ALA A 158 10.91 3.80 -17.79
C ALA A 158 10.41 3.90 -16.35
N VAL A 159 10.59 5.06 -15.74
CA VAL A 159 10.06 5.42 -14.42
C VAL A 159 9.16 6.64 -14.59
N PHE A 160 7.94 6.56 -14.11
CA PHE A 160 6.98 7.66 -14.17
C PHE A 160 6.04 7.63 -12.96
N GLU A 161 5.59 8.81 -12.59
CA GLU A 161 4.66 9.02 -11.50
C GLU A 161 3.24 9.20 -12.02
N ILE A 162 2.28 8.61 -11.33
CA ILE A 162 0.85 8.79 -11.58
C ILE A 162 0.23 9.43 -10.33
N ASN A 163 -0.13 10.70 -10.47
CA ASN A 163 -0.63 11.56 -9.41
C ASN A 163 -2.15 11.66 -9.51
N GLY A 164 -2.84 11.06 -8.54
CA GLY A 164 -4.29 11.07 -8.48
C GLY A 164 -4.83 10.25 -7.32
N ASP A 165 -6.04 10.59 -6.91
CA ASP A 165 -6.71 9.91 -5.81
C ASP A 165 -6.90 8.43 -6.10
N GLY A 166 -6.43 7.56 -5.19
CA GLY A 166 -6.50 6.12 -5.33
C GLY A 166 -5.59 5.51 -6.42
N ALA A 167 -4.65 6.27 -7.00
CA ALA A 167 -3.79 5.78 -8.07
C ALA A 167 -3.00 4.53 -7.65
N PHE A 168 -2.34 4.57 -6.49
CA PHE A 168 -1.60 3.41 -6.00
C PHE A 168 -2.52 2.22 -5.71
N SER A 169 -3.67 2.44 -5.07
CA SER A 169 -4.59 1.34 -4.71
C SER A 169 -5.08 0.54 -5.91
N ARG A 170 -5.24 1.20 -7.06
CA ARG A 170 -5.66 0.58 -8.33
C ARG A 170 -4.50 -0.08 -9.06
N LEU A 171 -3.38 0.64 -9.20
CA LEU A 171 -2.25 0.21 -10.03
C LEU A 171 -1.37 -0.84 -9.37
N ARG A 172 -1.39 -1.00 -8.04
CA ARG A 172 -0.59 -2.02 -7.33
C ARG A 172 -0.81 -3.43 -7.83
N TYR A 173 -1.99 -3.71 -8.39
CA TYR A 173 -2.32 -5.01 -9.01
C TYR A 173 -1.63 -5.25 -10.35
N GLU A 174 -1.00 -4.23 -10.92
CA GLU A 174 -0.24 -4.33 -12.17
C GLU A 174 1.22 -4.77 -11.98
N SER A 175 1.67 -4.86 -10.70
CA SER A 175 3.02 -5.32 -10.38
C SER A 175 3.24 -6.77 -10.76
N GLY A 176 4.32 -7.06 -11.49
CA GLY A 176 4.73 -8.40 -11.86
C GLY A 176 5.28 -8.51 -13.28
N VAL A 177 5.34 -9.76 -13.77
CA VAL A 177 5.85 -10.08 -15.11
C VAL A 177 4.70 -10.13 -16.12
N HIS A 178 4.74 -9.27 -17.11
CA HIS A 178 3.83 -9.24 -18.25
C HIS A 178 4.44 -9.95 -19.44
N ARG A 179 3.69 -10.86 -20.07
CA ARG A 179 4.16 -11.66 -21.19
C ARG A 179 3.40 -11.34 -22.46
N VAL A 180 4.10 -11.05 -23.53
CA VAL A 180 3.52 -10.85 -24.86
C VAL A 180 3.80 -12.05 -25.77
N GLN A 181 2.82 -12.41 -26.57
CA GLN A 181 2.90 -13.44 -27.62
C GLN A 181 2.44 -12.83 -28.94
N ARG A 182 3.41 -12.53 -29.82
CA ARG A 182 3.17 -12.02 -31.18
C ARG A 182 4.32 -12.35 -32.12
N VAL A 183 4.13 -12.07 -33.39
CA VAL A 183 5.23 -11.98 -34.35
C VAL A 183 5.89 -10.61 -34.17
N PRO A 184 7.16 -10.55 -33.75
CA PRO A 184 7.84 -9.27 -33.56
C PRO A 184 7.86 -8.43 -34.84
N VAL A 185 7.82 -7.10 -34.68
CA VAL A 185 7.97 -6.17 -35.82
C VAL A 185 9.35 -6.35 -36.50
N THR A 186 10.34 -6.82 -35.75
CA THR A 186 11.70 -7.08 -36.22
C THR A 186 11.90 -8.45 -36.85
N GLU A 187 10.85 -9.30 -36.89
CA GLU A 187 10.96 -10.69 -37.39
C GLU A 187 10.53 -10.77 -38.85
N SER A 188 11.44 -11.16 -39.72
CA SER A 188 11.21 -11.29 -41.16
C SER A 188 10.56 -12.62 -41.58
N ASN A 189 10.65 -13.66 -40.76
CA ASN A 189 10.19 -15.02 -41.08
C ASN A 189 8.81 -15.36 -40.53
N GLY A 190 8.10 -14.39 -39.92
CA GLY A 190 6.76 -14.59 -39.35
C GLY A 190 6.74 -15.54 -38.15
N LYS A 191 7.87 -15.80 -37.50
CA LYS A 191 7.97 -16.70 -36.37
C LYS A 191 7.42 -16.02 -35.11
N ARG A 192 6.46 -16.67 -34.43
CA ARG A 192 5.97 -16.23 -33.13
C ARG A 192 7.06 -16.24 -32.10
N GLN A 193 7.19 -15.17 -31.36
CA GLN A 193 8.09 -15.05 -30.22
C GLN A 193 7.29 -14.74 -28.95
N THR A 194 7.93 -15.01 -27.83
CA THR A 194 7.38 -14.72 -26.52
C THR A 194 8.37 -13.85 -25.77
N SER A 195 7.97 -12.63 -25.46
CA SER A 195 8.80 -11.66 -24.75
C SER A 195 8.13 -11.27 -23.42
N THR A 196 8.90 -10.71 -22.52
CA THR A 196 8.41 -10.26 -21.21
C THR A 196 8.85 -8.82 -20.93
N ALA A 197 8.03 -8.13 -20.17
CA ALA A 197 8.37 -6.89 -19.49
C ALA A 197 7.96 -6.99 -18.03
N THR A 198 8.67 -6.34 -17.14
CA THR A 198 8.37 -6.32 -15.72
C THR A 198 7.82 -4.96 -15.34
N VAL A 199 6.81 -4.95 -14.49
CA VAL A 199 6.19 -3.75 -13.94
C VAL A 199 6.33 -3.80 -12.43
N ALA A 200 6.89 -2.75 -11.84
CA ALA A 200 6.85 -2.52 -10.40
C ALA A 200 5.99 -1.29 -10.12
N VAL A 201 5.16 -1.37 -9.09
CA VAL A 201 4.32 -0.25 -8.65
C VAL A 201 4.57 -0.03 -7.17
N MET A 202 5.12 1.13 -6.86
CA MET A 202 5.46 1.56 -5.50
C MET A 202 4.59 2.75 -5.11
N PRO A 203 4.22 2.90 -3.83
CA PRO A 203 3.63 4.16 -3.39
C PRO A 203 4.68 5.26 -3.43
N GLU A 204 4.28 6.48 -3.76
CA GLU A 204 5.17 7.65 -3.68
C GLU A 204 5.87 7.71 -2.32
N ALA A 205 7.19 7.93 -2.31
CA ALA A 205 7.97 7.99 -1.09
C ALA A 205 7.55 9.16 -0.20
N GLN A 206 7.46 8.93 1.11
CA GLN A 206 7.25 10.01 2.07
C GLN A 206 8.59 10.55 2.54
N GLU A 207 8.64 11.85 2.80
CA GLU A 207 9.82 12.45 3.42
C GLU A 207 10.13 11.79 4.77
N VAL A 208 11.40 11.44 4.95
CA VAL A 208 11.86 10.87 6.21
C VAL A 208 12.02 12.00 7.23
N ASP A 209 11.14 12.03 8.23
CA ASP A 209 11.29 12.94 9.37
C ASP A 209 11.92 12.21 10.55
N VAL A 210 13.08 12.69 10.97
CA VAL A 210 13.81 12.14 12.13
C VAL A 210 13.59 13.04 13.34
N GLN A 211 12.66 12.62 14.19
CA GLN A 211 12.47 13.23 15.52
C GLN A 211 13.35 12.52 16.52
N ILE A 212 14.12 13.32 17.28
CA ILE A 212 15.01 12.82 18.33
C ILE A 212 14.38 13.17 19.68
N ASP A 213 13.96 12.13 20.43
CA ASP A 213 13.49 12.33 21.79
C ASP A 213 14.72 12.58 22.72
N PRO A 214 14.71 13.66 23.50
CA PRO A 214 15.76 13.90 24.50
C PRO A 214 15.93 12.74 25.50
N GLY A 215 14.88 11.98 25.80
CA GLY A 215 14.92 10.81 26.68
C GLY A 215 15.71 9.64 26.10
N ASP A 216 15.86 9.57 24.78
CA ASP A 216 16.63 8.54 24.07
C ASP A 216 18.12 8.87 23.95
N LEU A 217 18.54 10.02 24.52
CA LEU A 217 19.91 10.48 24.44
C LEU A 217 20.66 10.30 25.74
N ARG A 218 21.79 9.61 25.70
CA ARG A 218 22.80 9.67 26.77
C ARG A 218 23.90 10.64 26.37
N ILE A 219 24.06 11.68 27.15
CA ILE A 219 25.06 12.75 26.93
C ILE A 219 26.12 12.65 27.98
N ASP A 220 27.34 12.31 27.58
CA ASP A 220 28.50 12.22 28.42
C ASP A 220 29.44 13.38 28.07
N THR A 221 29.99 14.05 29.10
CA THR A 221 31.01 15.10 28.96
C THR A 221 32.33 14.57 29.41
N TYR A 222 33.40 14.95 28.71
CA TYR A 222 34.75 14.51 29.05
C TYR A 222 35.79 15.57 28.62
N ARG A 223 37.03 15.37 29.04
CA ARG A 223 38.12 16.29 28.69
C ARG A 223 38.54 16.07 27.23
N ALA A 224 38.65 17.19 26.52
CA ALA A 224 39.16 17.13 25.16
C ALA A 224 40.57 16.63 25.08
N SER A 225 40.90 15.75 24.14
CA SER A 225 42.22 15.27 23.85
C SER A 225 42.88 16.10 22.75
N GLY A 226 44.09 16.63 22.99
CA GLY A 226 44.82 17.42 21.99
C GLY A 226 45.99 18.22 22.59
N HIS A 227 46.85 18.77 21.73
CA HIS A 227 47.89 19.70 22.13
C HIS A 227 47.27 21.04 22.56
N GLY A 228 47.14 21.26 23.87
CA GLY A 228 46.51 22.46 24.41
C GLY A 228 47.07 22.84 25.78
N GLY A 229 46.94 24.12 26.14
CA GLY A 229 47.38 24.69 27.41
C GLY A 229 46.46 24.30 28.57
N GLN A 230 46.68 24.94 29.74
CA GLN A 230 46.03 24.66 31.01
C GLN A 230 44.47 24.59 30.96
N TYR A 231 43.83 25.23 29.99
CA TYR A 231 42.38 25.27 29.85
C TYR A 231 41.81 23.90 29.35
N ILE A 232 42.46 23.27 28.36
CA ILE A 232 42.01 21.97 27.79
C ILE A 232 42.11 20.84 28.82
N ASN A 233 43.10 20.94 29.73
CA ASN A 233 43.34 19.91 30.75
C ASN A 233 42.46 20.03 32.01
N ARG A 234 41.72 21.13 32.17
CA ARG A 234 40.87 21.40 33.34
C ARG A 234 39.38 21.42 33.10
N THR A 235 38.95 21.60 31.85
CA THR A 235 37.51 21.73 31.52
C THR A 235 37.03 20.53 30.71
N ASP A 236 35.88 19.96 31.10
CA ASP A 236 35.18 18.90 30.37
C ASP A 236 34.35 19.51 29.20
N SER A 237 35.06 20.02 28.18
CA SER A 237 34.44 20.68 27.02
C SER A 237 34.01 19.72 25.90
N ALA A 238 34.57 18.52 25.86
CA ALA A 238 34.18 17.51 24.86
C ALA A 238 32.86 16.84 25.25
N VAL A 239 32.03 16.57 24.23
CA VAL A 239 30.72 15.98 24.40
C VAL A 239 30.62 14.70 23.56
N ARG A 240 30.08 13.64 24.16
CA ARG A 240 29.68 12.40 23.49
C ARG A 240 28.18 12.24 23.65
N ILE A 241 27.49 12.09 22.53
CA ILE A 241 26.05 11.82 22.51
C ILE A 241 25.85 10.41 21.96
N THR A 242 25.17 9.57 22.73
CA THR A 242 24.78 8.23 22.32
C THR A 242 23.26 8.19 22.19
N HIS A 243 22.76 7.85 21.01
CA HIS A 243 21.34 7.59 20.78
C HIS A 243 21.05 6.14 21.17
N LEU A 244 20.34 5.94 22.27
CA LEU A 244 20.15 4.63 22.88
C LEU A 244 19.45 3.61 21.97
N PRO A 245 18.35 3.96 21.23
CA PRO A 245 17.65 2.99 20.40
C PRO A 245 18.46 2.47 19.21
N THR A 246 19.29 3.33 18.61
CA THR A 246 20.08 2.96 17.41
C THR A 246 21.53 2.63 17.69
N GLY A 247 22.03 2.95 18.89
CA GLY A 247 23.43 2.80 19.24
C GLY A 247 24.41 3.76 18.54
N VAL A 248 23.89 4.76 17.81
CA VAL A 248 24.73 5.76 17.11
C VAL A 248 25.43 6.64 18.15
N VAL A 249 26.75 6.75 18.03
CA VAL A 249 27.58 7.57 18.90
C VAL A 249 28.21 8.71 18.10
N VAL A 250 28.07 9.92 18.60
CA VAL A 250 28.74 11.12 18.06
C VAL A 250 29.55 11.78 19.12
N THR A 251 30.80 12.13 18.81
CA THR A 251 31.69 12.88 19.67
C THR A 251 32.08 14.21 19.03
N CYS A 252 32.09 15.28 19.82
CA CYS A 252 32.53 16.60 19.35
C CYS A 252 33.43 17.24 20.44
N GLN A 253 34.60 17.73 20.01
CA GLN A 253 35.57 18.39 20.89
C GLN A 253 36.26 19.59 20.23
N ASP A 254 35.68 20.11 19.12
CA ASP A 254 36.30 21.11 18.26
C ASP A 254 36.32 22.51 18.91
N GLU A 255 35.31 22.79 19.72
CA GLU A 255 35.09 24.09 20.30
C GLU A 255 35.53 24.14 21.78
N LYS A 256 35.88 25.33 22.25
CA LYS A 256 36.20 25.56 23.68
C LYS A 256 34.97 25.50 24.58
N SER A 257 33.79 25.68 24.03
CA SER A 257 32.49 25.70 24.72
C SER A 257 31.81 24.35 24.64
N GLN A 258 31.50 23.73 25.79
CA GLN A 258 30.73 22.50 25.93
C GLN A 258 29.35 22.63 25.22
N LEU A 259 28.67 23.80 25.37
CA LEU A 259 27.37 24.04 24.76
C LEU A 259 27.45 23.99 23.24
N LYS A 260 28.46 24.65 22.63
CA LYS A 260 28.68 24.62 21.19
C LYS A 260 29.04 23.22 20.70
N ASN A 261 29.82 22.47 21.43
CA ASN A 261 30.14 21.07 21.11
C ASN A 261 28.89 20.18 21.18
N LYS A 262 27.98 20.41 22.15
CA LYS A 262 26.70 19.70 22.25
C LYS A 262 25.81 20.00 21.06
N GLU A 263 25.66 21.27 20.69
CA GLU A 263 24.84 21.68 19.53
C GLU A 263 25.39 21.08 18.22
N LYS A 264 26.71 21.12 18.04
CA LYS A 264 27.37 20.55 16.87
C LYS A 264 27.22 19.02 16.83
N ALA A 265 27.40 18.34 17.96
CA ALA A 265 27.18 16.90 18.08
C ALA A 265 25.74 16.50 17.80
N MET A 266 24.75 17.28 18.27
CA MET A 266 23.33 17.07 17.96
C MET A 266 23.03 17.24 16.46
N LYS A 267 23.63 18.23 15.81
CA LYS A 267 23.48 18.41 14.36
C LYS A 267 24.04 17.21 13.57
N VAL A 268 25.23 16.73 13.96
CA VAL A 268 25.84 15.56 13.34
C VAL A 268 25.04 14.28 13.63
N LEU A 269 24.52 14.13 14.85
CA LEU A 269 23.66 13.01 15.20
C LEU A 269 22.41 12.98 14.33
N ARG A 270 21.73 14.13 14.15
CA ARG A 270 20.54 14.23 13.30
C ARG A 270 20.83 13.84 11.86
N SER A 271 21.95 14.32 11.29
CA SER A 271 22.36 13.90 9.93
C SER A 271 22.60 12.40 9.84
N ARG A 272 23.30 11.79 10.78
CA ARG A 272 23.56 10.34 10.76
C ARG A 272 22.29 9.50 10.93
N LEU A 273 21.37 9.94 11.78
CA LEU A 273 20.08 9.25 11.94
C LEU A 273 19.22 9.38 10.68
N TYR A 274 19.24 10.56 10.05
CA TYR A 274 18.57 10.79 8.77
C TYR A 274 19.14 9.89 7.65
N GLU A 275 20.45 9.86 7.47
CA GLU A 275 21.12 8.97 6.52
C GLU A 275 20.73 7.51 6.74
N ARG A 276 20.78 7.04 7.99
CA ARG A 276 20.42 5.67 8.33
C ARG A 276 18.94 5.36 8.09
N ALA A 277 18.05 6.29 8.36
CA ALA A 277 16.62 6.13 8.09
C ALA A 277 16.34 6.11 6.58
N LEU A 278 17.04 6.94 5.81
CA LEU A 278 16.97 6.95 4.35
C LEU A 278 17.50 5.64 3.73
N GLU A 279 18.64 5.14 4.22
CA GLU A 279 19.19 3.84 3.80
C GLU A 279 18.23 2.69 4.12
N ALA A 280 17.59 2.69 5.29
CA ALA A 280 16.62 1.68 5.65
C ALA A 280 15.37 1.72 4.74
N GLN A 281 14.87 2.93 4.42
CA GLN A 281 13.77 3.11 3.48
C GLN A 281 14.13 2.58 2.09
N HIS A 282 15.28 2.97 1.55
CA HIS A 282 15.75 2.49 0.24
C HIS A 282 15.96 0.97 0.19
N ALA A 283 16.46 0.37 1.28
CA ALA A 283 16.60 -1.07 1.38
C ALA A 283 15.24 -1.77 1.35
N GLN A 284 14.25 -1.24 2.05
CA GLN A 284 12.89 -1.75 2.05
C GLN A 284 12.25 -1.63 0.66
N GLU A 285 12.31 -0.44 0.04
CA GLU A 285 11.78 -0.21 -1.31
C GLU A 285 12.44 -1.14 -2.35
N SER A 286 13.75 -1.36 -2.23
CA SER A 286 14.48 -2.27 -3.11
C SER A 286 14.04 -3.73 -2.96
N GLU A 287 13.79 -4.19 -1.73
CA GLU A 287 13.31 -5.55 -1.46
C GLU A 287 11.85 -5.72 -1.91
N GLU A 288 10.99 -4.73 -1.68
CA GLU A 288 9.61 -4.74 -2.17
C GLU A 288 9.58 -4.81 -3.71
N ARG A 289 10.36 -3.97 -4.39
CA ARG A 289 10.54 -4.00 -5.86
C ARG A 289 11.01 -5.37 -6.34
N ARG A 290 12.03 -5.94 -5.70
CA ARG A 290 12.57 -7.25 -6.04
C ARG A 290 11.51 -8.35 -5.90
N THR A 291 10.70 -8.30 -4.85
CA THR A 291 9.61 -9.26 -4.61
C THR A 291 8.53 -9.15 -5.69
N GLN A 292 8.19 -7.93 -6.15
CA GLN A 292 7.20 -7.71 -7.19
C GLN A 292 7.65 -8.21 -8.56
N VAL A 293 8.90 -7.98 -8.91
CA VAL A 293 9.45 -8.24 -10.27
C VAL A 293 9.96 -9.67 -10.41
N GLY A 294 10.37 -10.33 -9.31
CA GLY A 294 10.96 -11.66 -9.33
C GLY A 294 12.24 -11.71 -10.20
N THR A 295 12.38 -12.74 -11.00
CA THR A 295 13.50 -12.91 -11.97
C THR A 295 13.18 -12.34 -13.35
N GLY A 296 11.94 -11.93 -13.62
CA GLY A 296 11.46 -11.52 -14.93
C GLY A 296 11.30 -12.68 -15.93
N ASP A 297 11.40 -13.93 -15.46
CA ASP A 297 11.25 -15.11 -16.30
C ASP A 297 9.80 -15.27 -16.83
N ARG A 298 9.68 -15.87 -18.00
CA ARG A 298 8.38 -16.14 -18.65
C ARG A 298 7.44 -17.02 -17.83
N SER A 299 7.97 -17.80 -16.91
CA SER A 299 7.20 -18.68 -16.01
C SER A 299 6.48 -17.92 -14.91
N GLU A 300 7.03 -16.79 -14.47
CA GLU A 300 6.51 -15.94 -13.37
C GLU A 300 5.40 -14.98 -13.80
N ARG A 301 4.93 -15.09 -15.04
CA ARG A 301 3.95 -14.20 -15.62
C ARG A 301 2.68 -14.06 -14.79
N ILE A 302 2.26 -12.84 -14.55
CA ILE A 302 0.95 -12.51 -14.00
C ILE A 302 -0.09 -12.42 -15.11
N ARG A 303 0.29 -11.88 -16.30
CA ARG A 303 -0.63 -11.61 -17.40
C ARG A 303 -0.01 -11.96 -18.76
N THR A 304 -0.85 -12.43 -19.69
CA THR A 304 -0.44 -12.73 -21.07
C THR A 304 -1.24 -11.93 -22.05
N TYR A 305 -0.57 -11.23 -22.95
CA TYR A 305 -1.10 -10.48 -24.07
C TYR A 305 -0.88 -11.29 -25.36
N ASN A 306 -1.95 -11.90 -25.87
CA ASN A 306 -1.91 -12.75 -27.05
C ASN A 306 -2.46 -12.00 -28.26
N PHE A 307 -1.58 -11.44 -29.08
CA PHE A 307 -1.96 -10.67 -30.27
C PHE A 307 -2.61 -11.52 -31.34
N TYR A 308 -2.26 -12.79 -31.41
CA TYR A 308 -2.82 -13.70 -32.40
C TYR A 308 -4.31 -14.00 -32.17
N GLU A 309 -4.67 -14.16 -30.92
CA GLU A 309 -6.06 -14.45 -30.51
C GLU A 309 -6.82 -13.19 -30.08
N GLY A 310 -6.18 -12.00 -30.11
CA GLY A 310 -6.78 -10.74 -29.71
C GLY A 310 -7.22 -10.69 -28.24
N ARG A 311 -6.57 -11.46 -27.35
CA ARG A 311 -6.97 -11.61 -25.97
C ARG A 311 -5.89 -11.26 -24.96
N VAL A 312 -6.33 -10.83 -23.76
CA VAL A 312 -5.53 -10.66 -22.57
C VAL A 312 -6.02 -11.62 -21.49
N THR A 313 -5.12 -12.36 -20.87
CA THR A 313 -5.46 -13.30 -19.78
C THR A 313 -4.64 -12.96 -18.53
N ASP A 314 -5.33 -12.68 -17.41
CA ASP A 314 -4.69 -12.57 -16.10
C ASP A 314 -4.72 -13.95 -15.42
N HIS A 315 -3.53 -14.47 -15.13
CA HIS A 315 -3.37 -15.82 -14.61
C HIS A 315 -3.65 -15.96 -13.12
N ARG A 316 -3.64 -14.86 -12.37
CA ARG A 316 -3.91 -14.84 -10.93
C ARG A 316 -5.37 -15.17 -10.61
N ILE A 317 -6.27 -14.70 -11.49
CA ILE A 317 -7.73 -14.89 -11.35
C ILE A 317 -8.35 -15.71 -12.49
N GLY A 318 -7.54 -16.14 -13.47
CA GLY A 318 -8.01 -16.92 -14.62
C GLY A 318 -8.92 -16.15 -15.60
N LYS A 319 -9.01 -14.81 -15.46
CA LYS A 319 -9.89 -13.96 -16.27
C LYS A 319 -9.28 -13.68 -17.65
N THR A 320 -10.10 -13.79 -18.71
CA THR A 320 -9.69 -13.51 -20.09
C THR A 320 -10.62 -12.48 -20.72
N ILE A 321 -10.04 -11.46 -21.38
CA ILE A 321 -10.73 -10.42 -22.14
C ILE A 321 -10.32 -10.53 -23.61
N TYR A 322 -11.30 -10.46 -24.55
CA TYR A 322 -11.10 -10.60 -25.99
C TYR A 322 -11.03 -9.26 -26.72
N SER A 323 -10.62 -8.20 -26.06
CA SER A 323 -10.47 -6.84 -26.59
C SER A 323 -9.06 -6.31 -26.34
N LEU A 324 -8.04 -6.99 -26.87
CA LEU A 324 -6.63 -6.64 -26.65
C LEU A 324 -6.31 -5.20 -27.02
N GLU A 325 -6.79 -4.70 -28.15
CA GLU A 325 -6.50 -3.34 -28.61
C GLU A 325 -7.07 -2.28 -27.66
N THR A 326 -8.33 -2.44 -27.23
CA THR A 326 -8.97 -1.54 -26.28
C THR A 326 -8.25 -1.57 -24.92
N PHE A 327 -7.84 -2.77 -24.51
CA PHE A 327 -7.06 -2.95 -23.28
C PHE A 327 -5.71 -2.20 -23.34
N LEU A 328 -4.97 -2.32 -24.43
CA LEU A 328 -3.71 -1.61 -24.67
C LEU A 328 -3.90 -0.09 -24.87
N ASP A 329 -5.12 0.36 -25.16
CA ASP A 329 -5.48 1.79 -25.16
C ASP A 329 -5.94 2.29 -23.78
N GLY A 330 -5.64 1.51 -22.72
CA GLY A 330 -5.84 1.90 -21.33
C GLY A 330 -7.19 1.54 -20.71
N ASP A 331 -7.97 0.65 -21.32
CA ASP A 331 -9.22 0.13 -20.75
C ASP A 331 -8.94 -1.14 -19.93
N ILE A 332 -8.34 -0.97 -18.76
CA ILE A 332 -7.89 -2.08 -17.92
C ILE A 332 -8.82 -2.33 -16.72
N ASP A 333 -9.83 -1.50 -16.52
CA ASP A 333 -10.68 -1.51 -15.31
C ASP A 333 -11.29 -2.89 -15.05
N GLU A 334 -11.78 -3.58 -16.06
CA GLU A 334 -12.42 -4.88 -15.88
C GLU A 334 -11.53 -5.94 -15.20
N ILE A 335 -10.22 -5.93 -15.49
CA ILE A 335 -9.26 -6.83 -14.84
C ILE A 335 -8.90 -6.28 -13.46
N VAL A 336 -8.67 -4.98 -13.32
CA VAL A 336 -8.29 -4.36 -12.04
C VAL A 336 -9.41 -4.54 -11.01
N ASP A 337 -10.68 -4.32 -11.39
CA ASP A 337 -11.84 -4.54 -10.50
C ASP A 337 -11.95 -6.00 -10.05
N ALA A 338 -11.74 -6.94 -10.96
CA ALA A 338 -11.75 -8.37 -10.62
C ALA A 338 -10.60 -8.77 -9.69
N LEU A 339 -9.42 -8.17 -9.86
CA LEU A 339 -8.27 -8.40 -8.97
C LEU A 339 -8.51 -7.78 -7.59
N GLU A 340 -9.07 -6.57 -7.53
CA GLU A 340 -9.45 -5.92 -6.29
C GLU A 340 -10.48 -6.76 -5.53
N LEU A 341 -11.50 -7.26 -6.20
CA LEU A 341 -12.51 -8.14 -5.60
C LEU A 341 -11.86 -9.43 -5.05
N SER A 342 -10.97 -10.05 -5.84
CA SER A 342 -10.25 -11.25 -5.42
C SER A 342 -9.36 -11.01 -4.19
N ASP A 343 -8.66 -9.86 -4.13
CA ASP A 343 -7.84 -9.46 -2.97
C ASP A 343 -8.72 -9.24 -1.72
N ARG A 344 -9.85 -8.55 -1.87
CA ARG A 344 -10.84 -8.35 -0.79
C ARG A 344 -11.35 -9.69 -0.26
N GLN A 345 -11.71 -10.61 -1.14
CA GLN A 345 -12.16 -11.97 -0.75
C GLN A 345 -11.07 -12.75 -0.03
N ALA A 346 -9.81 -12.69 -0.50
CA ALA A 346 -8.67 -13.32 0.14
C ALA A 346 -8.42 -12.76 1.56
N LYS A 347 -8.52 -11.45 1.73
CA LYS A 347 -8.40 -10.78 3.04
C LYS A 347 -9.51 -11.20 4.00
N LEU A 348 -10.76 -11.23 3.55
CA LEU A 348 -11.90 -11.69 4.36
C LEU A 348 -11.73 -13.17 4.77
N LYS A 349 -11.25 -14.01 3.86
CA LYS A 349 -10.96 -15.42 4.14
C LYS A 349 -9.86 -15.56 5.19
N ALA A 350 -8.79 -14.78 5.09
CA ALA A 350 -7.71 -14.77 6.07
C ALA A 350 -8.18 -14.33 7.46
N MET A 351 -9.16 -13.41 7.53
CA MET A 351 -9.80 -12.98 8.78
C MET A 351 -10.81 -13.99 9.33
N GLY A 352 -11.07 -15.10 8.62
CA GLY A 352 -12.05 -16.11 9.01
C GLY A 352 -13.50 -15.63 8.90
N ILE A 353 -13.78 -14.60 8.11
CA ILE A 353 -15.11 -13.96 7.92
C ILE A 353 -15.74 -14.40 6.57
N ALA A 354 -15.07 -15.25 5.81
CA ALA A 354 -15.55 -15.74 4.53
C ALA A 354 -16.88 -16.51 4.69
N GLY A 355 -17.98 -15.88 4.28
CA GLY A 355 -19.20 -16.57 3.91
C GLY A 355 -19.13 -16.90 2.43
N GLU A 356 -19.78 -17.97 1.99
CA GLU A 356 -19.94 -18.30 0.58
C GLU A 356 -20.65 -17.14 -0.11
N ALA A 357 -19.92 -16.37 -0.92
CA ALA A 357 -20.52 -15.42 -1.82
C ALA A 357 -21.10 -16.22 -2.99
N HIS A 358 -22.38 -16.48 -2.97
CA HIS A 358 -23.11 -16.80 -4.19
C HIS A 358 -23.19 -15.52 -5.03
N LEU A 359 -22.39 -15.45 -6.09
CA LEU A 359 -22.57 -14.56 -7.23
C LEU A 359 -23.45 -15.25 -8.29
#